data_300eccfb569aac4bd01fb0903c9382d1
#
_entry.id   300eccfb569aac4bd01fb0903c9382d1
#
_cell.length_a   1.000
_cell.length_b   1.000
_cell.length_c   1.000
_cell.angle_alpha   90.00
_cell.angle_beta   90.00
_cell.angle_gamma   90.00
#
_symmetry.space_group_name_H-M   'P 1'
#
loop_
_entity.id
_entity.type
_entity.pdbx_description
1 polymer ?
#
loop_
_entity_poly.entity_id
_entity_poly.type
_entity_poly.pdbx_seq_one_letter_code
_entity_poly.pdbx_strand_id
1 'polypeptide(L)'
;MVMPLAVINAGACVNEGAIINTAAVVEHDCIIGAYAHICPRVALAGNVTVGERVQVGIGSCVIQGLSIGANSIVGAGSVVVKNIAADVVAFGNPAQECRNLV
;
A
#
# COMPACT_ATOMS: atom_id res chain seq x y z
N MET A 1 -8.14 9.63 6.04
CA MET A 1 -8.80 10.49 5.03
C MET A 1 -9.02 9.69 3.75
N VAL A 2 -10.22 9.70 3.25
CA VAL A 2 -10.58 8.99 2.01
C VAL A 2 -10.94 10.01 0.96
N MET A 3 -10.22 10.04 -0.14
CA MET A 3 -10.38 11.03 -1.21
C MET A 3 -11.44 10.57 -2.22
N PRO A 4 -11.88 11.49 -3.12
CA PRO A 4 -12.90 11.14 -4.13
C PRO A 4 -12.52 9.94 -4.99
N LEU A 5 -13.54 9.16 -5.38
CA LEU A 5 -13.43 7.99 -6.23
C LEU A 5 -12.62 6.84 -5.63
N ALA A 6 -12.14 6.96 -4.40
CA ALA A 6 -11.51 5.84 -3.72
C ALA A 6 -12.57 4.79 -3.37
N VAL A 7 -12.18 3.52 -3.47
CA VAL A 7 -13.06 2.39 -3.17
C VAL A 7 -12.46 1.62 -2.00
N ILE A 8 -13.26 1.43 -0.95
CA ILE A 8 -12.87 0.62 0.21
C ILE A 8 -13.92 -0.47 0.35
N ASN A 9 -13.51 -1.72 0.14
CA ASN A 9 -14.42 -2.84 0.16
C ASN A 9 -14.63 -3.44 1.56
N ALA A 10 -15.53 -4.41 1.64
CA ALA A 10 -15.98 -4.97 2.91
C ALA A 10 -14.84 -5.55 3.74
N GLY A 11 -14.88 -5.36 5.05
CA GLY A 11 -13.90 -5.90 5.98
C GLY A 11 -12.57 -5.16 6.02
N ALA A 12 -12.37 -4.18 5.15
CA ALA A 12 -11.13 -3.41 5.18
C ALA A 12 -11.09 -2.51 6.43
N CYS A 13 -9.91 -2.39 7.01
CA CYS A 13 -9.68 -1.57 8.20
C CYS A 13 -8.66 -0.49 7.87
N VAL A 14 -9.08 0.77 7.93
CA VAL A 14 -8.22 1.92 7.68
C VAL A 14 -7.97 2.60 9.00
N ASN A 15 -6.72 2.56 9.46
CA ASN A 15 -6.38 3.05 10.77
C ASN A 15 -6.14 4.56 10.80
N GLU A 16 -5.91 5.07 12.00
CA GLU A 16 -5.80 6.49 12.28
C GLU A 16 -4.80 7.19 11.36
N GLY A 17 -5.18 8.34 10.83
CA GLY A 17 -4.28 9.18 10.03
C GLY A 17 -3.90 8.64 8.66
N ALA A 18 -4.39 7.47 8.28
CA ALA A 18 -4.12 6.93 6.95
C ALA A 18 -4.84 7.73 5.87
N ILE A 19 -4.22 7.80 4.69
CA ILE A 19 -4.80 8.49 3.54
C ILE A 19 -5.02 7.47 2.43
N ILE A 20 -6.28 7.36 1.98
CA ILE A 20 -6.63 6.59 0.78
C ILE A 20 -6.91 7.63 -0.29
N ASN A 21 -5.96 7.81 -1.20
CA ASN A 21 -5.98 8.92 -2.13
C ASN A 21 -6.90 8.66 -3.34
N THR A 22 -6.96 9.62 -4.24
CA THR A 22 -7.93 9.67 -5.33
C THR A 22 -7.92 8.40 -6.18
N ALA A 23 -9.09 7.80 -6.37
CA ALA A 23 -9.30 6.62 -7.20
C ALA A 23 -8.47 5.39 -6.79
N ALA A 24 -7.89 5.37 -5.60
CA ALA A 24 -7.25 4.17 -5.06
C ALA A 24 -8.30 3.11 -4.72
N VAL A 25 -7.94 1.85 -4.86
CA VAL A 25 -8.81 0.72 -4.56
C VAL A 25 -8.20 -0.09 -3.43
N VAL A 26 -8.95 -0.23 -2.34
CA VAL A 26 -8.60 -1.08 -1.21
C VAL A 26 -9.62 -2.21 -1.18
N GLU A 27 -9.21 -3.39 -1.59
CA GLU A 27 -10.10 -4.54 -1.68
C GLU A 27 -10.43 -5.13 -0.31
N HIS A 28 -11.23 -6.21 -0.32
CA HIS A 28 -11.78 -6.79 0.91
C HIS A 28 -10.69 -7.20 1.89
N ASP A 29 -10.96 -6.97 3.17
CA ASP A 29 -10.14 -7.46 4.29
C ASP A 29 -8.70 -6.94 4.30
N CYS A 30 -8.43 -5.82 3.63
CA CYS A 30 -7.14 -5.16 3.76
C CYS A 30 -7.02 -4.47 5.12
N ILE A 31 -5.79 -4.37 5.61
CA ILE A 31 -5.48 -3.60 6.81
C ILE A 31 -4.50 -2.51 6.43
N ILE A 32 -4.91 -1.26 6.60
CA ILE A 32 -4.06 -0.10 6.31
C ILE A 32 -3.62 0.49 7.64
N GLY A 33 -2.32 0.44 7.89
CA GLY A 33 -1.74 0.89 9.14
C GLY A 33 -1.85 2.39 9.34
N ALA A 34 -1.65 2.83 10.58
CA ALA A 34 -1.73 4.24 10.95
C ALA A 34 -0.76 5.08 10.11
N TYR A 35 -1.23 6.22 9.64
CA TYR A 35 -0.45 7.19 8.88
C TYR A 35 0.13 6.66 7.57
N ALA A 36 -0.36 5.53 7.08
CA ALA A 36 0.03 5.06 5.75
C ALA A 36 -0.60 5.93 4.67
N HIS A 37 0.08 6.06 3.55
CA HIS A 37 -0.42 6.82 2.42
C HIS A 37 -0.54 5.90 1.20
N ILE A 38 -1.77 5.62 0.83
CA ILE A 38 -2.10 4.88 -0.39
C ILE A 38 -2.34 5.93 -1.46
N CYS A 39 -1.36 6.11 -2.33
CA CYS A 39 -1.34 7.20 -3.32
C CYS A 39 -2.42 7.02 -4.39
N PRO A 40 -2.66 8.05 -5.23
CA PRO A 40 -3.70 7.95 -6.25
C PRO A 40 -3.56 6.74 -7.14
N ARG A 41 -4.69 6.11 -7.46
CA ARG A 41 -4.81 4.98 -8.39
C ARG A 41 -4.03 3.72 -8.00
N VAL A 42 -3.66 3.59 -6.74
CA VAL A 42 -3.10 2.34 -6.22
C VAL A 42 -4.21 1.30 -6.15
N ALA A 43 -3.89 0.07 -6.51
CA ALA A 43 -4.80 -1.05 -6.35
C ALA A 43 -4.21 -2.07 -5.40
N LEU A 44 -4.85 -2.26 -4.25
CA LEU A 44 -4.51 -3.33 -3.30
C LEU A 44 -5.53 -4.43 -3.47
N ALA A 45 -5.07 -5.62 -3.82
CA ALA A 45 -5.95 -6.79 -3.89
C ALA A 45 -6.37 -7.25 -2.48
N GLY A 46 -7.21 -8.26 -2.38
CA GLY A 46 -7.75 -8.70 -1.10
C GLY A 46 -6.69 -9.15 -0.10
N ASN A 47 -6.97 -8.94 1.17
CA ASN A 47 -6.12 -9.40 2.29
C ASN A 47 -4.69 -8.85 2.28
N VAL A 48 -4.49 -7.65 1.75
CA VAL A 48 -3.19 -6.98 1.80
C VAL A 48 -3.08 -6.23 3.13
N THR A 49 -1.94 -6.36 3.79
CA THR A 49 -1.64 -5.64 5.01
C THR A 49 -0.55 -4.61 4.74
N VAL A 50 -0.88 -3.34 4.93
CA VAL A 50 0.07 -2.23 4.78
C VAL A 50 0.43 -1.73 6.17
N GLY A 51 1.70 -1.75 6.48
CA GLY A 51 2.20 -1.34 7.79
C GLY A 51 2.06 0.16 8.02
N GLU A 52 2.31 0.57 9.26
CA GLU A 52 2.21 1.97 9.64
C GLU A 52 3.25 2.81 8.89
N ARG A 53 2.87 4.02 8.48
CA ARG A 53 3.70 4.99 7.77
C ARG A 53 4.25 4.53 6.43
N VAL A 54 3.70 3.48 5.86
CA VAL A 54 4.07 3.05 4.51
C VAL A 54 3.53 4.03 3.49
N GLN A 55 4.32 4.29 2.46
CA GLN A 55 3.85 5.02 1.30
C GLN A 55 3.84 4.09 0.10
N VAL A 56 2.66 3.88 -0.49
CA VAL A 56 2.52 3.12 -1.73
C VAL A 56 2.35 4.11 -2.86
N GLY A 57 3.34 4.18 -3.73
CA GLY A 57 3.42 5.20 -4.78
C GLY A 57 2.32 5.08 -5.83
N ILE A 58 2.06 6.21 -6.50
CA ILE A 58 0.96 6.34 -7.47
C ILE A 58 0.94 5.20 -8.49
N GLY A 59 -0.24 4.66 -8.74
CA GLY A 59 -0.45 3.65 -9.76
C GLY A 59 0.11 2.27 -9.48
N SER A 60 0.65 2.04 -8.29
CA SER A 60 1.19 0.72 -7.91
C SER A 60 0.07 -0.30 -7.74
N CYS A 61 0.41 -1.57 -7.96
CA CYS A 61 -0.49 -2.70 -7.73
C CYS A 61 0.15 -3.68 -6.76
N VAL A 62 -0.66 -4.20 -5.84
CA VAL A 62 -0.20 -5.20 -4.88
C VAL A 62 -1.10 -6.41 -4.98
N ILE A 63 -0.54 -7.58 -5.25
CA ILE A 63 -1.35 -8.80 -5.37
C ILE A 63 -1.84 -9.27 -4.00
N GLN A 64 -2.83 -10.15 -4.01
CA GLN A 64 -3.54 -10.57 -2.79
C GLN A 64 -2.62 -11.24 -1.76
N GLY A 65 -2.96 -11.05 -0.51
CA GLY A 65 -2.37 -11.79 0.61
C GLY A 65 -0.99 -11.32 1.04
N LEU A 66 -0.49 -10.24 0.49
CA LEU A 66 0.85 -9.75 0.80
C LEU A 66 0.86 -8.76 1.96
N SER A 67 2.04 -8.55 2.52
CA SER A 67 2.26 -7.50 3.52
C SER A 67 3.41 -6.60 3.10
N ILE A 68 3.27 -5.32 3.45
CA ILE A 68 4.32 -4.31 3.28
C ILE A 68 4.68 -3.82 4.68
N GLY A 69 5.93 -4.03 5.06
CA GLY A 69 6.40 -3.69 6.40
C GLY A 69 6.42 -2.20 6.68
N ALA A 70 6.32 -1.83 7.95
CA ALA A 70 6.21 -0.44 8.39
C ALA A 70 7.33 0.45 7.86
N ASN A 71 7.03 1.71 7.63
CA ASN A 71 7.95 2.77 7.19
C ASN A 71 8.50 2.58 5.77
N SER A 72 8.13 1.54 5.06
CA SER A 72 8.65 1.28 3.72
C SER A 72 8.01 2.18 2.68
N ILE A 73 8.71 2.38 1.57
CA ILE A 73 8.25 3.17 0.44
C ILE A 73 8.22 2.26 -0.78
N VAL A 74 7.06 2.17 -1.41
CA VAL A 74 6.90 1.49 -2.70
C VAL A 74 6.86 2.57 -3.76
N GLY A 75 7.79 2.52 -4.71
CA GLY A 75 7.88 3.52 -5.76
C GLY A 75 6.69 3.50 -6.71
N ALA A 76 6.46 4.62 -7.40
CA ALA A 76 5.32 4.77 -8.31
C ALA A 76 5.33 3.71 -9.41
N GLY A 77 4.14 3.22 -9.78
CA GLY A 77 3.99 2.26 -10.86
C GLY A 77 4.56 0.87 -10.60
N SER A 78 4.85 0.55 -9.35
CA SER A 78 5.40 -0.76 -9.00
C SER A 78 4.35 -1.86 -9.02
N VAL A 79 4.78 -3.09 -9.28
CA VAL A 79 3.94 -4.27 -9.19
C VAL A 79 4.52 -5.17 -8.10
N VAL A 80 3.86 -5.20 -6.95
CA VAL A 80 4.33 -5.94 -5.78
C VAL A 80 3.78 -7.35 -5.81
N VAL A 81 4.66 -8.32 -5.93
CA VAL A 81 4.30 -9.74 -6.06
C VAL A 81 4.81 -10.61 -4.91
N LYS A 82 5.49 -10.01 -3.95
CA LYS A 82 5.93 -10.69 -2.73
C LYS A 82 6.00 -9.68 -1.58
N ASN A 83 6.06 -10.19 -0.36
CA ASN A 83 6.12 -9.35 0.82
C ASN A 83 7.31 -8.40 0.77
N ILE A 84 7.09 -7.20 1.30
CA ILE A 84 8.12 -6.16 1.41
C ILE A 84 8.48 -6.00 2.88
N ALA A 85 9.78 -6.01 3.17
CA ALA A 85 10.26 -5.82 4.54
C ALA A 85 9.99 -4.40 5.04
N ALA A 86 10.11 -4.21 6.36
CA ALA A 86 10.03 -2.87 6.94
C ALA A 86 11.28 -2.05 6.62
N ASP A 87 11.13 -0.74 6.62
CA ASP A 87 12.23 0.22 6.51
C ASP A 87 13.06 0.08 5.22
N VAL A 88 12.38 -0.22 4.11
CA VAL A 88 13.05 -0.35 2.80
C VAL A 88 12.35 0.49 1.74
N VAL A 89 13.06 0.74 0.66
CA VAL A 89 12.49 1.26 -0.59
C VAL A 89 12.44 0.10 -1.58
N ALA A 90 11.28 -0.13 -2.16
CA ALA A 90 11.08 -1.15 -3.18
C ALA A 90 10.40 -0.53 -4.39
N PHE A 91 10.83 -0.89 -5.60
CA PHE A 91 10.15 -0.43 -6.80
C PHE A 91 10.39 -1.38 -7.98
N GLY A 92 9.60 -1.20 -9.00
CA GLY A 92 9.75 -1.90 -10.27
C GLY A 92 8.62 -2.88 -10.58
N ASN A 93 8.75 -3.58 -11.67
CA ASN A 93 7.84 -4.62 -12.10
C ASN A 93 8.66 -5.86 -12.51
N PRO A 94 8.76 -6.88 -11.63
CA PRO A 94 8.24 -6.92 -10.26
C PRO A 94 9.01 -5.97 -9.33
N ALA A 95 8.35 -5.51 -8.28
CA ALA A 95 8.99 -4.66 -7.29
C ALA A 95 10.07 -5.43 -6.53
N GLN A 96 11.22 -4.79 -6.37
CA GLN A 96 12.34 -5.35 -5.62
C GLN A 96 12.85 -4.34 -4.62
N GLU A 97 13.31 -4.84 -3.48
CA GLU A 97 13.88 -3.99 -2.45
C GLU A 97 15.23 -3.46 -2.93
N CYS A 98 15.38 -2.14 -2.93
CA CYS A 98 16.52 -1.47 -3.53
C CYS A 98 17.50 -0.94 -2.51
N ARG A 99 17.00 -0.52 -1.34
CA ARG A 99 17.85 0.01 -0.29
C ARG A 99 17.10 0.02 1.04
N ASN A 100 17.86 0.10 2.12
CA ASN A 100 17.32 0.27 3.46
C ASN A 100 17.16 1.76 3.76
N LEU A 101 16.15 2.08 4.60
CA LEU A 101 15.92 3.44 5.09
C LEU A 101 16.63 3.71 6.42
N VAL A 102 17.20 2.68 7.01
CA VAL A 102 17.92 2.77 8.29
C VAL A 102 19.33 2.22 8.17
#